data_8511b83736caa6aee3171d82e6a56285
#
_entry.id   8511b83736caa6aee3171d82e6a56285
#
_cell.length_a   1.000
_cell.length_b   1.000
_cell.length_c   1.000
_cell.angle_alpha   90.00
_cell.angle_beta   90.00
_cell.angle_gamma   90.00
#
_symmetry.space_group_name_H-M   'P 1'
#
loop_
_entity.id
_entity.type
_entity.pdbx_description
1 polymer ?
#
loop_
_entity_poly.entity_id
_entity_poly.type
_entity_poly.pdbx_seq_one_letter_code
_entity_poly.pdbx_strand_id
1 'polypeptide(L)'
;YPRAVEVEQIVIDALADAAVIGSEVLGSKTADITTAFSGGAFVDGVYTGGTRDNRGAASTMGTLVGNALKATASPAGEVADIGIVNPGGMRAEFLMSAGADITVAQANAVLPFVNNVWFTTLTGEHFVKVLNQQWQRDSAGNVPSRAYLQLGLSDNVTYVADPTRPEGSRIVSVTIDGEPIDLAAEYRISSFSFL
;
A
#
# COMPACT_ATOMS: atom_id res chain seq x y z
N TYR A 1 24.02 -27.79 10.84
CA TYR A 1 24.33 -27.61 12.26
C TYR A 1 23.04 -27.79 13.08
N PRO A 2 23.08 -28.56 14.19
CA PRO A 2 21.93 -28.64 15.10
C PRO A 2 21.65 -27.27 15.71
N ARG A 3 20.36 -26.97 15.97
CA ARG A 3 19.97 -25.75 16.66
C ARG A 3 20.47 -25.76 18.10
N ALA A 4 20.92 -24.62 18.63
CA ALA A 4 21.22 -24.48 20.04
C ALA A 4 19.89 -24.50 20.82
N VAL A 5 19.73 -25.48 21.73
CA VAL A 5 18.46 -25.73 22.45
C VAL A 5 18.01 -24.49 23.25
N GLU A 6 18.94 -23.79 23.86
CA GLU A 6 18.68 -22.57 24.64
C GLU A 6 18.12 -21.43 23.77
N VAL A 7 18.67 -21.24 22.54
CA VAL A 7 18.18 -20.25 21.58
C VAL A 7 16.82 -20.66 21.03
N GLU A 8 16.62 -21.96 20.78
CA GLU A 8 15.32 -22.48 20.31
C GLU A 8 14.20 -22.24 21.34
N GLN A 9 14.50 -22.43 22.65
CA GLN A 9 13.54 -22.16 23.71
C GLN A 9 13.16 -20.68 23.77
N ILE A 10 14.13 -19.76 23.70
CA ILE A 10 13.87 -18.33 23.66
C ILE A 10 12.95 -17.93 22.49
N VAL A 11 13.18 -18.53 21.32
CA VAL A 11 12.33 -18.29 20.12
C VAL A 11 10.93 -18.84 20.34
N ILE A 12 10.78 -20.04 20.92
CA ILE A 12 9.47 -20.64 21.22
C ILE A 12 8.68 -19.76 22.17
N ASP A 13 9.30 -19.31 23.27
CA ASP A 13 8.64 -18.48 24.27
C ASP A 13 8.22 -17.12 23.67
N ALA A 14 9.10 -16.47 22.90
CA ALA A 14 8.78 -15.21 22.22
C ALA A 14 7.66 -15.35 21.19
N LEU A 15 7.62 -16.47 20.45
CA LEU A 15 6.52 -16.75 19.51
C LEU A 15 5.20 -17.03 20.23
N ALA A 16 5.24 -17.69 21.39
CA ALA A 16 4.05 -17.93 22.21
C ALA A 16 3.46 -16.61 22.74
N ASP A 17 4.29 -15.71 23.24
CA ASP A 17 3.88 -14.38 23.70
C ASP A 17 3.32 -13.54 22.54
N ALA A 18 4.01 -13.54 21.39
CA ALA A 18 3.55 -12.85 20.18
C ALA A 18 2.21 -13.40 19.66
N ALA A 19 1.95 -14.70 19.78
CA ALA A 19 0.71 -15.32 19.35
C ALA A 19 -0.50 -14.85 20.17
N VAL A 20 -0.33 -14.54 21.47
CA VAL A 20 -1.40 -14.01 22.30
C VAL A 20 -1.88 -12.66 21.76
N ILE A 21 -0.96 -11.70 21.57
CA ILE A 21 -1.27 -10.38 21.02
C ILE A 21 -1.70 -10.50 19.55
N GLY A 22 -1.00 -11.34 18.81
CA GLY A 22 -1.23 -11.55 17.38
C GLY A 22 -2.61 -12.15 17.04
N SER A 23 -3.25 -12.83 17.98
CA SER A 23 -4.58 -13.42 17.81
C SER A 23 -5.73 -12.43 18.00
N GLU A 24 -5.47 -11.23 18.52
CA GLU A 24 -6.49 -10.20 18.67
C GLU A 24 -7.13 -9.86 17.33
N VAL A 25 -8.47 -9.85 17.28
CA VAL A 25 -9.23 -9.57 16.06
C VAL A 25 -9.43 -8.06 15.92
N LEU A 26 -8.95 -7.49 14.81
CA LEU A 26 -9.10 -6.08 14.47
C LEU A 26 -10.36 -5.79 13.64
N GLY A 27 -10.86 -6.79 12.92
CA GLY A 27 -12.02 -6.66 12.05
C GLY A 27 -12.25 -7.91 11.23
N SER A 28 -13.11 -7.82 10.23
CA SER A 28 -13.42 -8.93 9.34
C SER A 28 -13.47 -8.50 7.87
N LYS A 29 -13.33 -9.47 6.98
CA LYS A 29 -13.43 -9.31 5.53
C LYS A 29 -14.43 -10.29 4.95
N THR A 30 -15.02 -9.94 3.80
CA THR A 30 -15.97 -10.77 3.06
C THR A 30 -15.40 -11.29 1.73
N ALA A 31 -14.19 -10.87 1.38
CA ALA A 31 -13.47 -11.29 0.18
C ALA A 31 -11.95 -11.18 0.45
N ASP A 32 -11.16 -11.76 -0.44
CA ASP A 32 -9.71 -11.57 -0.42
C ASP A 32 -9.34 -10.10 -0.65
N ILE A 33 -8.43 -9.57 0.18
CA ILE A 33 -7.80 -8.27 -0.03
C ILE A 33 -6.33 -8.53 -0.32
N THR A 34 -5.91 -8.25 -1.56
CA THR A 34 -4.60 -8.66 -2.05
C THR A 34 -3.78 -7.49 -2.58
N THR A 35 -2.46 -7.63 -2.55
CA THR A 35 -1.57 -6.90 -3.46
C THR A 35 -1.89 -7.31 -4.91
N ALA A 36 -1.31 -6.64 -5.90
CA ALA A 36 -1.54 -7.05 -7.28
C ALA A 36 -0.75 -8.31 -7.65
N PHE A 37 -1.37 -9.12 -8.49
CA PHE A 37 -0.81 -10.35 -9.05
C PHE A 37 -0.72 -10.25 -10.57
N SER A 38 0.21 -10.98 -11.17
CA SER A 38 0.26 -11.21 -12.62
C SER A 38 -0.54 -12.45 -12.96
N GLY A 39 -1.58 -12.30 -13.78
CA GLY A 39 -2.53 -13.36 -14.09
C GLY A 39 -3.47 -13.68 -12.92
N GLY A 40 -4.24 -14.76 -13.04
CA GLY A 40 -5.27 -15.12 -12.08
C GLY A 40 -6.56 -14.31 -12.21
N ALA A 41 -7.53 -14.63 -11.38
CA ALA A 41 -8.83 -13.94 -11.31
C ALA A 41 -9.45 -14.11 -9.93
N PHE A 42 -10.40 -13.22 -9.58
CA PHE A 42 -11.29 -13.44 -8.45
C PHE A 42 -12.43 -14.36 -8.87
N VAL A 43 -12.64 -15.44 -8.11
CA VAL A 43 -13.76 -16.36 -8.26
C VAL A 43 -14.46 -16.44 -6.90
N ASP A 44 -15.71 -16.03 -6.85
CA ASP A 44 -16.52 -15.98 -5.61
C ASP A 44 -15.81 -15.25 -4.44
N GLY A 45 -15.14 -14.14 -4.74
CA GLY A 45 -14.43 -13.34 -3.73
C GLY A 45 -13.07 -13.88 -3.30
N VAL A 46 -12.62 -15.01 -3.88
CA VAL A 46 -11.30 -15.61 -3.61
C VAL A 46 -10.40 -15.45 -4.83
N TYR A 47 -9.19 -14.94 -4.64
CA TYR A 47 -8.21 -14.83 -5.72
C TYR A 47 -7.63 -16.20 -6.06
N THR A 48 -7.70 -16.58 -7.34
CA THR A 48 -7.31 -17.91 -7.83
C THR A 48 -6.26 -17.80 -8.92
N GLY A 49 -5.15 -18.49 -8.76
CA GLY A 49 -4.02 -18.49 -9.71
C GLY A 49 -3.18 -17.20 -9.64
N GLY A 50 -2.34 -17.02 -10.65
CA GLY A 50 -1.46 -15.86 -10.74
C GLY A 50 -0.19 -15.93 -9.88
N THR A 51 0.67 -14.93 -10.09
CA THR A 51 1.93 -14.78 -9.36
C THR A 51 1.93 -13.45 -8.63
N ARG A 52 2.20 -13.46 -7.34
CA ARG A 52 2.30 -12.28 -6.47
C ARG A 52 3.42 -11.32 -6.92
N ASP A 53 3.35 -10.08 -6.41
CA ASP A 53 4.34 -9.00 -6.55
C ASP A 53 4.33 -8.31 -7.93
N ASN A 54 3.14 -8.19 -8.54
CA ASN A 54 2.96 -7.27 -9.66
C ASN A 54 2.88 -5.83 -9.15
N ARG A 55 4.02 -5.18 -8.97
CA ARG A 55 4.08 -3.79 -8.48
C ARG A 55 3.69 -2.74 -9.52
N GLY A 56 3.37 -3.15 -10.73
CA GLY A 56 2.93 -2.28 -11.80
C GLY A 56 1.40 -2.20 -11.96
N ALA A 57 0.63 -2.72 -11.03
CA ALA A 57 -0.82 -2.70 -11.08
C ALA A 57 -1.45 -2.26 -9.76
N ALA A 58 -2.63 -1.65 -9.85
CA ALA A 58 -3.44 -1.28 -8.68
C ALA A 58 -3.89 -2.52 -7.91
N SER A 59 -4.13 -2.39 -6.61
CA SER A 59 -4.52 -3.49 -5.75
C SER A 59 -5.49 -3.06 -4.66
N THR A 60 -6.36 -3.99 -4.23
CA THR A 60 -7.29 -3.76 -3.12
C THR A 60 -6.53 -3.53 -1.80
N MET A 61 -5.38 -4.19 -1.60
CA MET A 61 -4.52 -3.94 -0.45
C MET A 61 -3.93 -2.52 -0.49
N GLY A 62 -3.52 -2.04 -1.67
CA GLY A 62 -3.03 -0.67 -1.83
C GLY A 62 -4.07 0.38 -1.44
N THR A 63 -5.32 0.18 -1.86
CA THR A 63 -6.43 1.05 -1.49
C THR A 63 -6.74 0.98 0.01
N LEU A 64 -6.78 -0.23 0.59
CA LEU A 64 -7.01 -0.39 2.03
C LEU A 64 -5.96 0.34 2.87
N VAL A 65 -4.67 0.17 2.55
CA VAL A 65 -3.58 0.83 3.27
C VAL A 65 -3.59 2.34 3.01
N GLY A 66 -3.89 2.78 1.79
CA GLY A 66 -4.09 4.19 1.46
C GLY A 66 -5.20 4.82 2.31
N ASN A 67 -6.34 4.15 2.45
CA ASN A 67 -7.45 4.60 3.31
C ASN A 67 -7.04 4.65 4.79
N ALA A 68 -6.31 3.67 5.28
CA ALA A 68 -5.83 3.66 6.66
C ALA A 68 -4.86 4.84 6.91
N LEU A 69 -3.94 5.11 5.99
CA LEU A 69 -3.05 6.26 6.05
C LEU A 69 -3.83 7.58 6.02
N LYS A 70 -4.80 7.73 5.11
CA LYS A 70 -5.67 8.91 5.07
C LYS A 70 -6.40 9.15 6.39
N ALA A 71 -6.92 8.07 7.00
CA ALA A 71 -7.68 8.15 8.25
C ALA A 71 -6.79 8.37 9.50
N THR A 72 -5.47 8.19 9.38
CA THR A 72 -4.55 8.42 10.50
C THR A 72 -4.46 9.92 10.80
N ALA A 73 -4.68 10.31 12.06
CA ALA A 73 -4.51 11.69 12.48
C ALA A 73 -3.03 12.02 12.73
N SER A 74 -2.64 13.23 12.36
CA SER A 74 -1.34 13.80 12.76
C SER A 74 -1.29 14.02 14.28
N PRO A 75 -0.10 14.26 14.86
CA PRO A 75 0.01 14.64 16.28
C PRO A 75 -0.81 15.88 16.65
N ALA A 76 -1.13 16.75 15.69
CA ALA A 76 -2.01 17.92 15.88
C ALA A 76 -3.51 17.58 15.74
N GLY A 77 -3.87 16.31 15.52
CA GLY A 77 -5.26 15.85 15.34
C GLY A 77 -5.84 16.07 13.94
N GLU A 78 -5.02 16.48 12.97
CA GLU A 78 -5.46 16.72 11.60
C GLU A 78 -5.34 15.45 10.76
N VAL A 79 -6.36 15.14 9.96
CA VAL A 79 -6.35 14.02 9.01
C VAL A 79 -5.81 14.44 7.65
N ALA A 80 -5.33 13.48 6.87
CA ALA A 80 -4.89 13.74 5.50
C ALA A 80 -6.06 13.77 4.51
N ASP A 81 -5.88 14.50 3.41
CA ASP A 81 -6.80 14.48 2.27
C ASP A 81 -6.55 13.26 1.39
N ILE A 82 -5.29 12.79 1.34
CA ILE A 82 -4.83 11.67 0.50
C ILE A 82 -3.88 10.78 1.30
N GLY A 83 -4.10 9.47 1.26
CA GLY A 83 -3.17 8.47 1.74
C GLY A 83 -2.43 7.81 0.59
N ILE A 84 -1.10 7.64 0.71
CA ILE A 84 -0.24 7.04 -0.33
C ILE A 84 0.61 5.94 0.27
N VAL A 85 0.68 4.79 -0.40
CA VAL A 85 1.62 3.72 -0.04
C VAL A 85 2.34 3.21 -1.28
N ASN A 86 3.63 2.94 -1.16
CA ASN A 86 4.38 2.29 -2.23
C ASN A 86 4.04 0.77 -2.28
N PRO A 87 4.00 0.14 -3.47
CA PRO A 87 3.60 -1.25 -3.59
C PRO A 87 4.55 -2.21 -2.88
N GLY A 88 5.83 -1.86 -2.74
CA GLY A 88 6.83 -2.67 -2.05
C GLY A 88 6.70 -2.68 -0.53
N GLY A 89 5.94 -1.78 0.06
CA GLY A 89 5.67 -1.71 1.49
C GLY A 89 4.70 -2.79 1.98
N MET A 90 3.87 -3.33 1.09
CA MET A 90 2.85 -4.32 1.41
C MET A 90 3.39 -5.73 1.20
N ARG A 91 3.48 -6.55 2.26
CA ARG A 91 4.25 -7.80 2.27
C ARG A 91 3.42 -9.07 2.37
N ALA A 92 2.13 -8.98 2.66
CA ALA A 92 1.21 -10.10 2.80
C ALA A 92 -0.19 -9.74 2.27
N GLU A 93 -1.08 -10.71 2.32
CA GLU A 93 -2.46 -10.66 1.83
C GLU A 93 -3.43 -10.98 2.97
N PHE A 94 -4.67 -10.46 2.89
CA PHE A 94 -5.78 -10.93 3.72
C PHE A 94 -6.63 -11.90 2.90
N LEU A 95 -6.37 -13.20 3.03
CA LEU A 95 -7.04 -14.24 2.27
C LEU A 95 -8.21 -14.86 3.05
N MET A 96 -9.33 -15.10 2.38
CA MET A 96 -10.49 -15.81 2.94
C MET A 96 -10.15 -17.24 3.34
N SER A 97 -9.18 -17.87 2.71
CA SER A 97 -8.67 -19.19 3.09
C SER A 97 -8.09 -19.26 4.51
N ALA A 98 -7.70 -18.10 5.07
CA ALA A 98 -7.26 -17.97 6.47
C ALA A 98 -8.39 -17.57 7.44
N GLY A 99 -9.65 -17.64 6.99
CA GLY A 99 -10.83 -17.20 7.75
C GLY A 99 -11.25 -15.77 7.46
N ALA A 100 -12.43 -15.39 7.96
CA ALA A 100 -12.99 -14.05 7.74
C ALA A 100 -12.34 -12.98 8.63
N ASP A 101 -11.80 -13.34 9.78
CA ASP A 101 -11.19 -12.41 10.71
C ASP A 101 -9.87 -11.86 10.19
N ILE A 102 -9.60 -10.60 10.52
CA ILE A 102 -8.31 -9.94 10.34
C ILE A 102 -7.72 -9.74 11.73
N THR A 103 -6.56 -10.36 11.96
CA THR A 103 -5.89 -10.29 13.26
C THR A 103 -4.71 -9.32 13.28
N VAL A 104 -4.24 -8.95 14.46
CA VAL A 104 -3.01 -8.14 14.65
C VAL A 104 -1.81 -8.77 13.93
N ALA A 105 -1.65 -10.10 14.03
CA ALA A 105 -0.55 -10.80 13.34
C ALA A 105 -0.65 -10.68 11.81
N GLN A 106 -1.86 -10.79 11.25
CA GLN A 106 -2.07 -10.63 9.81
C GLN A 106 -1.81 -9.18 9.37
N ALA A 107 -2.28 -8.18 10.12
CA ALA A 107 -2.03 -6.77 9.82
C ALA A 107 -0.53 -6.44 9.89
N ASN A 108 0.16 -6.94 10.91
CA ASN A 108 1.62 -6.80 11.02
C ASN A 108 2.37 -7.50 9.88
N ALA A 109 1.87 -8.64 9.38
CA ALA A 109 2.46 -9.31 8.22
C ALA A 109 2.32 -8.51 6.92
N VAL A 110 1.24 -7.71 6.78
CA VAL A 110 1.07 -6.80 5.65
C VAL A 110 2.08 -5.64 5.72
N LEU A 111 2.27 -5.04 6.88
CA LEU A 111 3.14 -3.86 7.10
C LEU A 111 4.19 -4.13 8.19
N PRO A 112 5.18 -5.04 7.96
CA PRO A 112 6.06 -5.54 9.02
C PRO A 112 7.20 -4.59 9.41
N PHE A 113 7.37 -3.45 8.74
CA PHE A 113 8.57 -2.62 8.87
C PHE A 113 8.52 -1.60 10.00
N VAL A 114 7.37 -1.43 10.68
CA VAL A 114 7.19 -0.47 11.79
C VAL A 114 7.62 0.95 11.39
N ASN A 115 7.26 1.37 10.17
CA ASN A 115 7.64 2.68 9.65
C ASN A 115 6.82 3.79 10.31
N ASN A 116 7.44 4.96 10.47
CA ASN A 116 6.73 6.15 10.88
C ASN A 116 5.76 6.61 9.77
N VAL A 117 4.60 7.12 10.18
CA VAL A 117 3.69 7.83 9.30
C VAL A 117 4.13 9.29 9.24
N TRP A 118 4.26 9.80 8.03
CA TRP A 118 4.64 11.18 7.76
C TRP A 118 3.48 11.92 7.11
N PHE A 119 3.38 13.19 7.45
CA PHE A 119 2.44 14.12 6.88
C PHE A 119 3.21 15.22 6.16
N THR A 120 2.75 15.57 4.98
CA THR A 120 3.28 16.69 4.19
C THR A 120 2.13 17.37 3.45
N THR A 121 2.34 18.61 3.03
CA THR A 121 1.41 19.34 2.17
C THR A 121 2.02 19.48 0.79
N LEU A 122 1.25 19.13 -0.24
CA LEU A 122 1.61 19.30 -1.64
C LEU A 122 0.54 20.12 -2.35
N THR A 123 0.93 20.95 -3.30
CA THR A 123 -0.03 21.49 -4.25
C THR A 123 -0.56 20.39 -5.17
N GLY A 124 -1.74 20.56 -5.75
CA GLY A 124 -2.28 19.62 -6.74
C GLY A 124 -1.32 19.39 -7.91
N GLU A 125 -0.61 20.43 -8.36
CA GLU A 125 0.44 20.31 -9.39
C GLU A 125 1.55 19.34 -8.95
N HIS A 126 2.04 19.46 -7.71
CA HIS A 126 3.07 18.57 -7.18
C HIS A 126 2.55 17.14 -7.01
N PHE A 127 1.30 16.96 -6.59
CA PHE A 127 0.71 15.62 -6.50
C PHE A 127 0.61 14.96 -7.88
N VAL A 128 0.21 15.68 -8.93
CA VAL A 128 0.23 15.18 -10.31
C VAL A 128 1.65 14.80 -10.74
N LYS A 129 2.68 15.55 -10.34
CA LYS A 129 4.09 15.18 -10.57
C LYS A 129 4.47 13.88 -9.86
N VAL A 130 4.04 13.68 -8.60
CA VAL A 130 4.23 12.41 -7.88
C VAL A 130 3.61 11.24 -8.64
N LEU A 131 2.39 11.38 -9.16
CA LEU A 131 1.76 10.35 -9.97
C LEU A 131 2.52 10.07 -11.28
N ASN A 132 3.10 11.08 -11.92
CA ASN A 132 3.95 10.89 -13.09
C ASN A 132 5.28 10.17 -12.76
N GLN A 133 5.79 10.29 -11.53
CA GLN A 133 7.03 9.62 -11.08
C GLN A 133 6.87 8.11 -10.84
N GLN A 134 5.66 7.57 -10.94
CA GLN A 134 5.42 6.12 -10.99
C GLN A 134 6.17 5.44 -12.16
N TRP A 135 6.44 6.17 -13.25
CA TRP A 135 7.35 5.75 -14.31
C TRP A 135 8.80 6.06 -13.89
N GLN A 136 9.47 5.01 -13.47
CA GLN A 136 10.75 5.09 -12.76
C GLN A 136 11.93 5.44 -13.68
N ARG A 137 12.88 6.19 -13.11
CA ARG A 137 14.23 6.39 -13.64
C ARG A 137 15.24 6.12 -12.53
N ASP A 138 16.38 5.52 -12.87
CA ASP A 138 17.51 5.44 -11.95
C ASP A 138 18.27 6.79 -11.89
N SER A 139 19.26 6.88 -11.02
CA SER A 139 20.07 8.10 -10.84
C SER A 139 20.88 8.51 -12.09
N ALA A 140 21.06 7.59 -13.04
CA ALA A 140 21.70 7.86 -14.33
C ALA A 140 20.68 8.17 -15.44
N GLY A 141 19.38 8.21 -15.12
CA GLY A 141 18.30 8.49 -16.06
C GLY A 141 17.84 7.29 -16.89
N ASN A 142 18.34 6.07 -16.62
CA ASN A 142 17.93 4.87 -17.34
C ASN A 142 16.60 4.32 -16.78
N VAL A 143 15.91 3.55 -17.61
CA VAL A 143 14.72 2.80 -17.16
C VAL A 143 15.18 1.57 -16.38
N PRO A 144 14.80 1.43 -15.08
CA PRO A 144 15.18 0.26 -14.29
C PRO A 144 14.38 -0.98 -14.72
N SER A 145 14.76 -2.15 -14.20
CA SER A 145 14.05 -3.42 -14.48
C SER A 145 12.56 -3.37 -14.10
N ARG A 146 12.20 -2.57 -13.09
CA ARG A 146 10.83 -2.20 -12.77
C ARG A 146 10.58 -0.78 -13.26
N ALA A 147 10.16 -0.68 -14.51
CA ALA A 147 9.96 0.60 -15.19
C ALA A 147 8.80 1.43 -14.61
N TYR A 148 7.83 0.78 -13.96
CA TYR A 148 6.64 1.39 -13.38
C TYR A 148 6.32 0.77 -12.02
N LEU A 149 6.01 1.63 -11.05
CA LEU A 149 5.57 1.25 -9.71
C LEU A 149 4.24 1.94 -9.42
N GLN A 150 3.17 1.15 -9.37
CA GLN A 150 1.83 1.63 -9.07
C GLN A 150 1.70 1.97 -7.59
N LEU A 151 1.50 3.23 -7.26
CA LEU A 151 1.18 3.65 -5.89
C LEU A 151 -0.20 3.14 -5.47
N GLY A 152 -0.32 2.67 -4.22
CA GLY A 152 -1.60 2.50 -3.56
C GLY A 152 -2.09 3.88 -3.08
N LEU A 153 -3.32 4.22 -3.43
CA LEU A 153 -3.94 5.50 -3.07
C LEU A 153 -5.22 5.24 -2.28
N SER A 154 -5.58 6.18 -1.41
CA SER A 154 -6.91 6.19 -0.80
C SER A 154 -8.00 6.25 -1.88
N ASP A 155 -9.15 5.64 -1.61
CA ASP A 155 -10.23 5.40 -2.59
C ASP A 155 -10.92 6.66 -3.11
N ASN A 156 -10.73 7.78 -2.43
CA ASN A 156 -11.21 9.08 -2.90
C ASN A 156 -10.38 9.68 -4.04
N VAL A 157 -9.24 9.07 -4.39
CA VAL A 157 -8.38 9.52 -5.49
C VAL A 157 -8.58 8.61 -6.69
N THR A 158 -8.94 9.17 -7.83
CA THR A 158 -8.91 8.47 -9.12
C THR A 158 -8.11 9.26 -10.14
N TYR A 159 -7.46 8.58 -11.07
CA TYR A 159 -6.76 9.24 -12.16
C TYR A 159 -6.80 8.41 -13.45
N VAL A 160 -6.65 9.11 -14.57
CA VAL A 160 -6.47 8.51 -15.89
C VAL A 160 -5.05 8.78 -16.35
N ALA A 161 -4.39 7.75 -16.83
CA ALA A 161 -3.05 7.86 -17.40
C ALA A 161 -3.02 7.32 -18.83
N ASP A 162 -2.22 7.98 -19.66
CA ASP A 162 -1.89 7.55 -21.03
C ASP A 162 -0.37 7.32 -21.11
N PRO A 163 0.10 6.05 -21.07
CA PRO A 163 1.51 5.73 -21.10
C PRO A 163 2.19 6.07 -22.43
N THR A 164 1.43 6.35 -23.49
CA THR A 164 1.97 6.73 -24.82
C THR A 164 2.43 8.19 -24.86
N ARG A 165 2.00 9.01 -23.89
CA ARG A 165 2.37 10.42 -23.80
C ARG A 165 3.83 10.58 -23.33
N PRO A 166 4.45 11.75 -23.60
CA PRO A 166 5.77 12.05 -23.09
C PRO A 166 5.88 11.87 -21.58
N GLU A 167 7.05 11.47 -21.13
CA GLU A 167 7.35 11.34 -19.70
C GLU A 167 7.10 12.67 -18.97
N GLY A 168 6.56 12.58 -17.77
CA GLY A 168 6.11 13.74 -16.98
C GLY A 168 4.75 14.32 -17.38
N SER A 169 4.12 13.80 -18.48
CA SER A 169 2.82 14.26 -18.96
C SER A 169 1.83 13.13 -19.18
N ARG A 170 2.10 11.96 -18.57
CA ARG A 170 1.28 10.75 -18.74
C ARG A 170 -0.03 10.76 -17.95
N ILE A 171 -0.10 11.55 -16.89
CA ILE A 171 -1.35 11.75 -16.15
C ILE A 171 -2.24 12.71 -16.94
N VAL A 172 -3.43 12.22 -17.32
CA VAL A 172 -4.40 12.96 -18.15
C VAL A 172 -5.36 13.75 -17.28
N SER A 173 -5.87 13.12 -16.21
CA SER A 173 -6.77 13.73 -15.25
C SER A 173 -6.61 13.09 -13.87
N VAL A 174 -6.92 13.83 -12.84
CA VAL A 174 -6.98 13.39 -11.45
C VAL A 174 -8.28 13.95 -10.85
N THR A 175 -8.99 13.13 -10.08
CA THR A 175 -10.10 13.58 -9.24
C THR A 175 -9.85 13.20 -7.79
N ILE A 176 -10.30 14.06 -6.88
CA ILE A 176 -10.26 13.83 -5.44
C ILE A 176 -11.69 14.06 -4.93
N ASP A 177 -12.22 13.07 -4.20
CA ASP A 177 -13.62 13.10 -3.72
C ASP A 177 -14.65 13.33 -4.85
N GLY A 178 -14.33 12.85 -6.08
CA GLY A 178 -15.17 12.99 -7.27
C GLY A 178 -15.01 14.30 -8.04
N GLU A 179 -14.30 15.28 -7.51
CA GLU A 179 -14.06 16.58 -8.16
C GLU A 179 -12.68 16.63 -8.84
N PRO A 180 -12.55 17.31 -9.99
CA PRO A 180 -11.25 17.52 -10.61
C PRO A 180 -10.27 18.20 -9.66
N ILE A 181 -9.03 17.73 -9.62
CA ILE A 181 -7.97 18.30 -8.77
C ILE A 181 -7.74 19.78 -9.12
N ASP A 182 -7.73 20.64 -8.11
CA ASP A 182 -7.25 22.02 -8.27
C ASP A 182 -5.71 22.02 -8.14
N LEU A 183 -5.02 22.38 -9.23
CA LEU A 183 -3.56 22.36 -9.29
C LEU A 183 -2.90 23.36 -8.34
N ALA A 184 -3.58 24.43 -7.97
CA ALA A 184 -3.08 25.46 -7.06
C ALA A 184 -3.44 25.22 -5.59
N ALA A 185 -4.46 24.41 -5.32
CA ALA A 185 -4.86 24.09 -3.95
C ALA A 185 -3.82 23.19 -3.27
N GLU A 186 -3.77 23.30 -1.95
CA GLU A 186 -2.93 22.47 -1.10
C GLU A 186 -3.71 21.25 -0.60
N TYR A 187 -3.06 20.08 -0.67
CA TYR A 187 -3.59 18.81 -0.19
C TYR A 187 -2.62 18.24 0.84
N ARG A 188 -3.15 17.83 1.99
CA ARG A 188 -2.39 17.13 3.01
C ARG A 188 -2.28 15.67 2.65
N ILE A 189 -1.05 15.18 2.56
CA ILE A 189 -0.72 13.81 2.20
C ILE A 189 -0.21 13.09 3.42
N SER A 190 -0.66 11.85 3.64
CA SER A 190 -0.02 10.93 4.58
C SER A 190 0.62 9.75 3.86
N SER A 191 1.78 9.34 4.32
CA SER A 191 2.53 8.20 3.78
C SER A 191 3.52 7.66 4.81
N PHE A 192 4.19 6.57 4.48
CA PHE A 192 5.31 6.08 5.29
C PHE A 192 6.60 6.81 4.97
N SER A 193 7.52 6.84 5.94
CA SER A 193 8.81 7.55 5.88
C SER A 193 9.77 7.09 4.78
N PHE A 194 9.44 6.06 4.03
CA PHE A 194 10.26 5.48 2.97
C PHE A 194 9.58 5.48 1.59
N LEU A 195 8.58 6.32 1.37
CA LEU A 195 7.94 6.51 0.06
C LEU A 195 8.94 7.04 -0.97
#